data_cbc3ca0dc8a736495ba7657f0ba8b2ae
#
_entry.id   cbc3ca0dc8a736495ba7657f0ba8b2ae
#
_cell.length_a   1.000
_cell.length_b   1.000
_cell.length_c   1.000
_cell.angle_alpha   90.00
_cell.angle_beta   90.00
_cell.angle_gamma   90.00
#
_symmetry.space_group_name_H-M   'P 1'
#
loop_
_entity.id
_entity.type
_entity.pdbx_description
1 polymer ?
#
loop_
_entity_poly.entity_id
_entity_poly.type
_entity_poly.pdbx_seq_one_letter_code
_entity_poly.pdbx_strand_id
1 'polypeptide(L)'
;MKVVVTGATGYIGSRLTSLALKRGHDVVIASRQRPSSFTSPWLSFDLSSANSIALPVGTDAVVHLAANTQHANGLDDECELSAARKLIQSAQEAGAKFIFVSSQTARADAPTAYGRTKWRIEQAVLSAGGWVVRPGQVYGGALRGLFGTLVQTVRQLPLLPAFMPAPRVQPIHVDDLAEGLLRMAERSDVVPAVYCLAAPEPVSFAQFLGEIAQSRLRRWRGLVPVPVVLINALGETLRTRLGLERLRSLFDLPVMATASDLQQLGLTLRPLRAGLHPSGNDRRRCVLQEGAALLTYVLKVAPGSVVLRRYVRVIEQMRGGLAVGLPRFFMNYPMTLSLLDVSAWADKTVGTEFSWRLDAATLLAEATPLGADRFLGVGKELERQRGALGSLMAMTNAVAGEVLWRLLRVLLLPLVRLALARTKGVA
;
A
#
# COMPACT_ATOMS: atom_id res chain seq x y z
N MET A 1 -25.15 -11.92 4.61
CA MET A 1 -24.89 -12.46 5.97
C MET A 1 -24.75 -11.32 6.96
N LYS A 2 -25.04 -11.60 8.25
CA LYS A 2 -24.89 -10.64 9.35
C LYS A 2 -23.56 -10.89 10.06
N VAL A 3 -22.70 -9.88 10.09
CA VAL A 3 -21.33 -9.98 10.66
C VAL A 3 -21.18 -9.01 11.81
N VAL A 4 -20.81 -9.52 12.97
CA VAL A 4 -20.42 -8.69 14.13
C VAL A 4 -18.92 -8.47 14.11
N VAL A 5 -18.48 -7.20 14.14
CA VAL A 5 -17.06 -6.85 14.08
C VAL A 5 -16.66 -6.11 15.36
N THR A 6 -15.81 -6.72 16.19
CA THR A 6 -15.19 -6.01 17.31
C THR A 6 -13.96 -5.25 16.83
N GLY A 7 -13.66 -4.10 17.43
CA GLY A 7 -12.54 -3.27 16.96
C GLY A 7 -12.76 -2.67 15.57
N ALA A 8 -14.01 -2.52 15.14
CA ALA A 8 -14.40 -2.01 13.82
C ALA A 8 -13.85 -0.62 13.47
N THR A 9 -13.59 0.21 14.48
CA THR A 9 -12.99 1.55 14.31
C THR A 9 -11.47 1.54 14.18
N GLY A 10 -10.86 0.36 14.44
CA GLY A 10 -9.42 0.15 14.35
C GLY A 10 -8.88 0.16 12.92
N TYR A 11 -7.57 -0.02 12.78
CA TYR A 11 -6.88 0.01 11.50
C TYR A 11 -7.39 -1.07 10.53
N ILE A 12 -7.47 -2.33 10.96
CA ILE A 12 -7.96 -3.44 10.15
C ILE A 12 -9.51 -3.41 10.11
N GLY A 13 -10.15 -3.22 11.26
CA GLY A 13 -11.61 -3.29 11.39
C GLY A 13 -12.35 -2.30 10.51
N SER A 14 -11.85 -1.06 10.37
CA SER A 14 -12.48 -0.07 9.49
C SER A 14 -12.45 -0.47 8.02
N ARG A 15 -11.42 -1.19 7.58
CA ARG A 15 -11.31 -1.71 6.20
C ARG A 15 -12.23 -2.90 5.99
N LEU A 16 -12.27 -3.83 6.94
CA LEU A 16 -13.17 -4.97 6.93
C LEU A 16 -14.64 -4.53 6.91
N THR A 17 -15.04 -3.62 7.82
CA THR A 17 -16.39 -3.07 7.88
C THR A 17 -16.78 -2.41 6.55
N SER A 18 -15.93 -1.55 6.01
CA SER A 18 -16.19 -0.89 4.72
C SER A 18 -16.31 -1.88 3.56
N LEU A 19 -15.51 -2.94 3.56
CA LEU A 19 -15.55 -3.98 2.52
C LEU A 19 -16.82 -4.82 2.63
N ALA A 20 -17.18 -5.26 3.83
CA ALA A 20 -18.39 -6.05 4.09
C ALA A 20 -19.66 -5.30 3.69
N LEU A 21 -19.78 -4.01 4.08
CA LEU A 21 -20.89 -3.15 3.66
C LEU A 21 -20.97 -2.99 2.13
N LYS A 22 -19.84 -2.83 1.45
CA LYS A 22 -19.79 -2.75 -0.02
C LYS A 22 -20.25 -4.02 -0.71
N ARG A 23 -20.10 -5.18 -0.07
CA ARG A 23 -20.59 -6.48 -0.56
C ARG A 23 -22.05 -6.77 -0.19
N GLY A 24 -22.72 -5.83 0.46
CA GLY A 24 -24.12 -5.98 0.86
C GLY A 24 -24.34 -6.84 2.10
N HIS A 25 -23.32 -6.96 2.95
CA HIS A 25 -23.49 -7.64 4.24
C HIS A 25 -24.05 -6.70 5.31
N ASP A 26 -24.82 -7.25 6.22
CA ASP A 26 -25.30 -6.55 7.42
C ASP A 26 -24.16 -6.53 8.47
N VAL A 27 -23.58 -5.37 8.73
CA VAL A 27 -22.49 -5.24 9.68
C VAL A 27 -22.96 -4.63 10.98
N VAL A 28 -22.72 -5.31 12.09
CA VAL A 28 -22.94 -4.81 13.45
C VAL A 28 -21.59 -4.47 14.07
N ILE A 29 -21.44 -3.23 14.52
CA ILE A 29 -20.20 -2.74 15.10
C ILE A 29 -20.22 -2.96 16.61
N ALA A 30 -19.26 -3.76 17.12
CA ALA A 30 -19.06 -3.94 18.55
C ALA A 30 -17.87 -3.10 19.03
N SER A 31 -18.14 -2.09 19.86
CA SER A 31 -17.11 -1.15 20.35
C SER A 31 -17.55 -0.48 21.65
N ARG A 32 -16.60 0.13 22.39
CA ARG A 32 -16.84 0.81 23.66
C ARG A 32 -17.80 1.99 23.54
N GLN A 33 -17.73 2.73 22.45
CA GLN A 33 -18.57 3.89 22.18
C GLN A 33 -19.12 3.77 20.76
N ARG A 34 -20.34 4.24 20.56
CA ARG A 34 -20.96 4.28 19.23
C ARG A 34 -20.17 5.18 18.30
N PRO A 35 -19.60 4.65 17.21
CA PRO A 35 -18.80 5.45 16.30
C PRO A 35 -19.69 6.34 15.43
N SER A 36 -19.37 7.62 15.33
CA SER A 36 -20.06 8.58 14.46
C SER A 36 -19.82 8.36 12.96
N SER A 37 -18.77 7.61 12.62
CA SER A 37 -18.34 7.38 11.24
C SER A 37 -19.11 6.29 10.49
N PHE A 38 -19.98 5.54 11.18
CA PHE A 38 -20.77 4.45 10.60
C PHE A 38 -22.24 4.58 10.96
N THR A 39 -23.11 4.29 10.01
CA THR A 39 -24.57 4.21 10.20
C THR A 39 -25.04 2.81 10.62
N SER A 40 -24.12 1.84 10.65
CA SER A 40 -24.39 0.45 11.01
C SER A 40 -24.93 0.31 12.45
N PRO A 41 -25.73 -0.73 12.74
CA PRO A 41 -26.12 -1.09 14.09
C PRO A 41 -24.91 -1.21 15.01
N TRP A 42 -25.07 -0.81 16.26
CA TRP A 42 -24.00 -0.79 17.25
C TRP A 42 -24.34 -1.62 18.47
N LEU A 43 -23.35 -2.32 18.97
CA LEU A 43 -23.37 -3.13 20.17
C LEU A 43 -22.26 -2.67 21.13
N SER A 44 -22.57 -2.44 22.41
CA SER A 44 -21.55 -2.08 23.40
C SER A 44 -20.66 -3.28 23.69
N PHE A 45 -19.35 -3.10 23.48
CA PHE A 45 -18.31 -4.10 23.78
C PHE A 45 -17.05 -3.47 24.32
N ASP A 46 -16.65 -3.87 25.52
CA ASP A 46 -15.42 -3.45 26.16
C ASP A 46 -14.63 -4.68 26.63
N LEU A 47 -13.35 -4.74 26.31
CA LEU A 47 -12.41 -5.80 26.76
C LEU A 47 -12.24 -5.83 28.29
N SER A 48 -12.49 -4.69 28.98
CA SER A 48 -12.42 -4.59 30.42
C SER A 48 -13.72 -5.02 31.13
N SER A 49 -14.81 -5.18 30.35
CA SER A 49 -16.11 -5.51 30.93
C SER A 49 -16.25 -6.99 31.22
N ALA A 50 -16.74 -7.29 32.42
CA ALA A 50 -17.10 -8.64 32.80
C ALA A 50 -18.42 -9.15 32.20
N ASN A 51 -19.16 -8.33 31.43
CA ASN A 51 -20.50 -8.68 30.94
C ASN A 51 -20.44 -9.57 29.71
N SER A 52 -21.35 -10.56 29.64
CA SER A 52 -21.62 -11.29 28.41
C SER A 52 -22.30 -10.38 27.38
N ILE A 53 -22.10 -10.67 26.11
CA ILE A 53 -22.70 -9.92 25.02
C ILE A 53 -23.77 -10.78 24.36
N ALA A 54 -25.03 -10.32 24.35
CA ALA A 54 -26.06 -10.90 23.52
C ALA A 54 -25.83 -10.49 22.06
N LEU A 55 -25.54 -11.47 21.21
CA LEU A 55 -25.40 -11.21 19.77
C LEU A 55 -26.80 -11.02 19.14
N PRO A 56 -26.92 -10.15 18.11
CA PRO A 56 -28.18 -10.01 17.39
C PRO A 56 -28.62 -11.32 16.74
N VAL A 57 -29.91 -11.56 16.73
CA VAL A 57 -30.50 -12.75 16.09
C VAL A 57 -30.11 -12.83 14.62
N GLY A 58 -29.74 -14.02 14.17
CA GLY A 58 -29.27 -14.25 12.81
C GLY A 58 -27.84 -13.76 12.53
N THR A 59 -26.99 -13.66 13.57
CA THR A 59 -25.57 -13.43 13.39
C THR A 59 -24.91 -14.67 12.76
N ASP A 60 -24.31 -14.51 11.57
CA ASP A 60 -23.63 -15.59 10.85
C ASP A 60 -22.15 -15.69 11.22
N ALA A 61 -21.51 -14.57 11.54
CA ALA A 61 -20.09 -14.55 11.88
C ALA A 61 -19.73 -13.41 12.86
N VAL A 62 -18.77 -13.70 13.73
CA VAL A 62 -18.11 -12.74 14.62
C VAL A 62 -16.66 -12.63 14.25
N VAL A 63 -16.19 -11.43 13.89
CA VAL A 63 -14.77 -11.16 13.62
C VAL A 63 -14.19 -10.35 14.78
N HIS A 64 -13.34 -10.99 15.57
CA HIS A 64 -12.77 -10.38 16.77
C HIS A 64 -11.40 -9.77 16.48
N LEU A 65 -11.39 -8.41 16.36
CA LEU A 65 -10.21 -7.58 16.08
C LEU A 65 -9.82 -6.69 17.26
N ALA A 66 -10.69 -6.58 18.27
CA ALA A 66 -10.38 -5.78 19.46
C ALA A 66 -9.19 -6.38 20.20
N ALA A 67 -8.23 -5.54 20.57
CA ALA A 67 -7.06 -5.92 21.33
C ALA A 67 -6.53 -4.72 22.12
N ASN A 68 -5.96 -4.98 23.29
CA ASN A 68 -5.22 -3.98 24.02
C ASN A 68 -3.79 -3.90 23.47
N THR A 69 -3.53 -2.95 22.59
CA THR A 69 -2.20 -2.71 22.00
C THR A 69 -1.36 -1.72 22.81
N GLN A 70 -1.95 -1.11 23.84
CA GLN A 70 -1.29 -0.13 24.71
C GLN A 70 -1.30 -0.66 26.13
N HIS A 71 -0.28 -1.39 26.53
CA HIS A 71 -0.09 -1.85 27.93
C HIS A 71 -0.06 -0.69 28.95
N ALA A 72 -0.11 0.56 28.52
CA ALA A 72 -0.11 1.75 29.38
C ALA A 72 -1.37 1.92 30.25
N ASN A 73 -2.46 1.19 29.98
CA ASN A 73 -3.74 1.38 30.66
C ASN A 73 -4.08 0.32 31.71
N GLY A 74 -3.12 -0.50 32.14
CA GLY A 74 -3.34 -1.44 33.25
C GLY A 74 -4.41 -2.52 33.02
N LEU A 75 -4.84 -2.75 31.78
CA LEU A 75 -5.69 -3.88 31.43
C LEU A 75 -4.85 -5.16 31.57
N ASP A 76 -5.25 -5.98 32.52
CA ASP A 76 -4.68 -7.29 32.75
C ASP A 76 -4.91 -8.19 31.53
N ASP A 77 -3.91 -9.00 31.17
CA ASP A 77 -3.98 -10.02 30.12
C ASP A 77 -5.16 -10.99 30.34
N GLU A 78 -5.54 -11.24 31.60
CA GLU A 78 -6.70 -12.04 31.98
C GLU A 78 -8.04 -11.42 31.58
N CYS A 79 -8.16 -10.10 31.62
CA CYS A 79 -9.38 -9.40 31.19
C CYS A 79 -9.62 -9.61 29.69
N GLU A 80 -8.58 -9.48 28.84
CA GLU A 80 -8.69 -9.71 27.40
C GLU A 80 -9.09 -11.16 27.09
N LEU A 81 -8.48 -12.13 27.77
CA LEU A 81 -8.81 -13.54 27.65
C LEU A 81 -10.25 -13.85 28.10
N SER A 82 -10.66 -13.27 29.23
CA SER A 82 -12.02 -13.45 29.76
C SER A 82 -13.08 -12.88 28.80
N ALA A 83 -12.86 -11.66 28.29
CA ALA A 83 -13.74 -11.04 27.31
C ALA A 83 -13.85 -11.87 26.01
N ALA A 84 -12.70 -12.41 25.53
CA ALA A 84 -12.69 -13.27 24.36
C ALA A 84 -13.48 -14.58 24.60
N ARG A 85 -13.33 -15.23 25.77
CA ARG A 85 -14.09 -16.45 26.11
C ARG A 85 -15.59 -16.22 26.12
N LYS A 86 -16.06 -15.10 26.70
CA LYS A 86 -17.46 -14.75 26.70
C LYS A 86 -18.01 -14.49 25.30
N LEU A 87 -17.25 -13.82 24.47
CA LEU A 87 -17.63 -13.56 23.09
C LEU A 87 -17.67 -14.86 22.26
N ILE A 88 -16.75 -15.79 22.51
CA ILE A 88 -16.76 -17.14 21.92
C ILE A 88 -18.03 -17.89 22.31
N GLN A 89 -18.38 -17.88 23.60
CA GLN A 89 -19.60 -18.49 24.11
C GLN A 89 -20.85 -17.90 23.44
N SER A 90 -20.94 -16.56 23.36
CA SER A 90 -22.05 -15.90 22.69
C SER A 90 -22.15 -16.25 21.20
N ALA A 91 -21.00 -16.45 20.53
CA ALA A 91 -20.98 -16.89 19.13
C ALA A 91 -21.46 -18.35 18.98
N GLN A 92 -21.07 -19.24 19.90
CA GLN A 92 -21.54 -20.63 19.91
C GLN A 92 -23.06 -20.71 20.16
N GLU A 93 -23.59 -19.94 21.13
CA GLU A 93 -25.03 -19.85 21.42
C GLU A 93 -25.84 -19.33 20.21
N ALA A 94 -25.26 -18.43 19.43
CA ALA A 94 -25.86 -17.91 18.19
C ALA A 94 -25.64 -18.82 16.96
N GLY A 95 -24.87 -19.91 17.06
CA GLY A 95 -24.47 -20.73 15.93
C GLY A 95 -23.57 -19.99 14.90
N ALA A 96 -22.93 -18.90 15.33
CA ALA A 96 -22.14 -18.05 14.48
C ALA A 96 -20.67 -18.51 14.39
N LYS A 97 -20.05 -18.34 13.23
CA LYS A 97 -18.59 -18.54 13.08
C LYS A 97 -17.82 -17.54 13.92
N PHE A 98 -16.80 -17.99 14.63
CA PHE A 98 -15.92 -17.11 15.40
C PHE A 98 -14.55 -17.04 14.78
N ILE A 99 -14.18 -15.86 14.26
CA ILE A 99 -12.90 -15.60 13.60
C ILE A 99 -12.09 -14.63 14.45
N PHE A 100 -10.96 -15.11 14.97
CA PHE A 100 -10.06 -14.31 15.82
C PHE A 100 -8.84 -13.84 15.03
N VAL A 101 -8.57 -12.54 15.08
CA VAL A 101 -7.35 -11.98 14.51
C VAL A 101 -6.28 -11.90 15.59
N SER A 102 -5.32 -12.79 15.46
CA SER A 102 -4.17 -12.97 16.34
C SER A 102 -2.95 -12.15 15.85
N SER A 103 -1.77 -12.67 15.99
CA SER A 103 -0.52 -12.04 15.61
C SER A 103 0.52 -13.09 15.21
N GLN A 104 1.45 -12.72 14.34
CA GLN A 104 2.64 -13.52 14.04
C GLN A 104 3.49 -13.80 15.30
N THR A 105 3.39 -12.95 16.34
CA THR A 105 4.11 -13.13 17.60
C THR A 105 3.44 -14.11 18.58
N ALA A 106 2.25 -14.63 18.24
CA ALA A 106 1.48 -15.49 19.14
C ALA A 106 2.13 -16.86 19.30
N ARG A 107 2.70 -17.14 20.48
CA ARG A 107 3.26 -18.41 20.91
C ARG A 107 3.37 -18.46 22.43
N ALA A 108 3.45 -19.68 23.00
CA ALA A 108 3.50 -19.89 24.45
C ALA A 108 4.70 -19.19 25.10
N ASP A 109 5.86 -19.25 24.44
CA ASP A 109 7.15 -18.67 24.86
C ASP A 109 7.42 -17.26 24.29
N ALA A 110 6.38 -16.57 23.81
CA ALA A 110 6.55 -15.24 23.23
C ALA A 110 7.26 -14.27 24.20
N PRO A 111 8.24 -13.47 23.73
CA PRO A 111 8.99 -12.56 24.59
C PRO A 111 8.13 -11.43 25.17
N THR A 112 6.97 -11.16 24.57
CA THR A 112 6.05 -10.12 25.01
C THR A 112 4.78 -10.69 25.62
N ALA A 113 4.22 -10.00 26.62
CA ALA A 113 2.91 -10.35 27.20
C ALA A 113 1.82 -10.40 26.11
N TYR A 114 1.81 -9.42 25.20
CA TYR A 114 0.91 -9.39 24.06
C TYR A 114 0.92 -10.70 23.24
N GLY A 115 2.10 -11.22 22.91
CA GLY A 115 2.21 -12.47 22.14
C GLY A 115 1.67 -13.68 22.92
N ARG A 116 1.96 -13.75 24.24
CA ARG A 116 1.45 -14.83 25.12
C ARG A 116 -0.07 -14.76 25.29
N THR A 117 -0.62 -13.55 25.50
CA THR A 117 -2.08 -13.36 25.58
C THR A 117 -2.77 -13.74 24.29
N LYS A 118 -2.24 -13.32 23.13
CA LYS A 118 -2.78 -13.73 21.84
C LYS A 118 -2.78 -15.25 21.67
N TRP A 119 -1.70 -15.92 22.04
CA TRP A 119 -1.62 -17.38 22.00
C TRP A 119 -2.66 -18.04 22.91
N ARG A 120 -2.85 -17.55 24.14
CA ARG A 120 -3.87 -18.09 25.07
C ARG A 120 -5.29 -17.94 24.51
N ILE A 121 -5.60 -16.83 23.86
CA ILE A 121 -6.89 -16.63 23.19
C ILE A 121 -7.03 -17.59 22.00
N GLU A 122 -5.97 -17.79 21.21
CA GLU A 122 -5.97 -18.78 20.12
C GLU A 122 -6.37 -20.18 20.61
N GLN A 123 -5.80 -20.61 21.74
CA GLN A 123 -6.13 -21.93 22.32
C GLN A 123 -7.62 -22.01 22.68
N ALA A 124 -8.19 -20.95 23.27
CA ALA A 124 -9.61 -20.91 23.59
C ALA A 124 -10.50 -20.92 22.34
N VAL A 125 -10.10 -20.21 21.27
CA VAL A 125 -10.82 -20.19 19.99
C VAL A 125 -10.80 -21.54 19.31
N LEU A 126 -9.64 -22.17 19.22
CA LEU A 126 -9.49 -23.49 18.58
C LEU A 126 -10.25 -24.58 19.35
N SER A 127 -10.20 -24.57 20.68
CA SER A 127 -10.97 -25.53 21.50
C SER A 127 -12.48 -25.38 21.31
N ALA A 128 -12.94 -24.18 20.94
CA ALA A 128 -14.35 -23.89 20.65
C ALA A 128 -14.73 -24.15 19.18
N GLY A 129 -13.82 -24.68 18.36
CA GLY A 129 -14.07 -24.89 16.93
C GLY A 129 -14.08 -23.61 16.10
N GLY A 130 -13.39 -22.56 16.55
CA GLY A 130 -13.29 -21.29 15.84
C GLY A 130 -12.07 -21.19 14.93
N TRP A 131 -11.96 -20.10 14.21
CA TRP A 131 -10.90 -19.80 13.24
C TRP A 131 -9.93 -18.77 13.80
N VAL A 132 -8.65 -19.00 13.62
CA VAL A 132 -7.58 -18.07 14.01
C VAL A 132 -6.87 -17.56 12.78
N VAL A 133 -6.68 -16.24 12.68
CA VAL A 133 -5.86 -15.63 11.64
C VAL A 133 -4.63 -14.98 12.25
N ARG A 134 -3.44 -15.42 11.83
CA ARG A 134 -2.15 -14.78 12.15
C ARG A 134 -1.72 -13.92 11.00
N PRO A 135 -1.96 -12.60 11.04
CA PRO A 135 -1.46 -11.71 10.01
C PRO A 135 0.05 -11.49 10.16
N GLY A 136 0.74 -11.30 9.05
CA GLY A 136 2.09 -10.77 9.07
C GLY A 136 2.11 -9.26 9.36
N GLN A 137 3.19 -8.57 8.93
CA GLN A 137 3.31 -7.12 9.11
C GLN A 137 2.26 -6.39 8.27
N VAL A 138 1.20 -5.92 8.92
CA VAL A 138 0.10 -5.20 8.24
C VAL A 138 0.57 -3.80 7.82
N TYR A 139 0.34 -3.45 6.56
CA TYR A 139 0.74 -2.17 5.99
C TYR A 139 -0.33 -1.60 5.04
N GLY A 140 -0.14 -0.36 4.58
CA GLY A 140 -0.97 0.28 3.54
C GLY A 140 -2.14 1.11 4.11
N GLY A 141 -2.91 1.71 3.23
CA GLY A 141 -4.06 2.54 3.60
C GLY A 141 -3.70 3.76 4.47
N ALA A 142 -4.48 3.99 5.52
CA ALA A 142 -4.29 5.10 6.46
C ALA A 142 -3.05 4.89 7.35
N LEU A 143 -2.42 6.00 7.77
CA LEU A 143 -1.26 5.98 8.66
C LEU A 143 -1.71 5.74 10.11
N ARG A 144 -2.04 4.49 10.43
CA ARG A 144 -2.50 4.07 11.75
C ARG A 144 -1.67 2.89 12.30
N GLY A 145 -1.72 2.69 13.60
CA GLY A 145 -1.02 1.60 14.28
C GLY A 145 0.49 1.59 14.00
N LEU A 146 1.09 0.41 14.02
CA LEU A 146 2.53 0.24 13.80
C LEU A 146 2.98 0.75 12.43
N PHE A 147 2.17 0.57 11.38
CA PHE A 147 2.49 1.09 10.04
C PHE A 147 2.62 2.62 10.04
N GLY A 148 1.70 3.33 10.72
CA GLY A 148 1.79 4.78 10.87
C GLY A 148 3.08 5.22 11.58
N THR A 149 3.45 4.52 12.66
CA THR A 149 4.71 4.77 13.38
C THR A 149 5.92 4.56 12.47
N LEU A 150 5.98 3.44 11.74
CA LEU A 150 7.09 3.15 10.80
C LEU A 150 7.22 4.22 9.72
N VAL A 151 6.11 4.66 9.11
CA VAL A 151 6.14 5.73 8.11
C VAL A 151 6.65 7.05 8.70
N GLN A 152 6.26 7.40 9.93
CA GLN A 152 6.77 8.59 10.61
C GLN A 152 8.26 8.48 10.91
N THR A 153 8.72 7.34 11.42
CA THR A 153 10.15 7.07 11.65
C THR A 153 10.96 7.22 10.36
N VAL A 154 10.52 6.59 9.26
CA VAL A 154 11.19 6.71 7.95
C VAL A 154 11.17 8.16 7.42
N ARG A 155 10.14 8.94 7.74
CA ARG A 155 10.04 10.36 7.36
C ARG A 155 11.07 11.22 8.09
N GLN A 156 11.30 10.93 9.37
CA GLN A 156 12.18 11.70 10.26
C GLN A 156 13.66 11.33 10.09
N LEU A 157 13.95 10.04 9.89
CA LEU A 157 15.33 9.56 9.80
C LEU A 157 15.92 9.81 8.40
N PRO A 158 17.09 10.47 8.29
CA PRO A 158 17.81 10.63 7.03
C PRO A 158 18.44 9.30 6.57
N LEU A 159 18.85 8.47 7.50
CA LEU A 159 19.43 7.14 7.30
C LEU A 159 18.58 6.10 8.02
N LEU A 160 18.38 4.94 7.40
CA LEU A 160 17.58 3.85 7.95
C LEU A 160 18.48 2.74 8.51
N PRO A 161 18.14 2.13 9.65
CA PRO A 161 18.91 1.05 10.22
C PRO A 161 18.77 -0.24 9.39
N ALA A 162 19.89 -0.83 9.04
CA ALA A 162 19.99 -2.18 8.50
C ALA A 162 20.57 -3.08 9.60
N PHE A 163 19.70 -3.70 10.39
CA PHE A 163 20.11 -4.57 11.49
C PHE A 163 20.83 -5.82 11.01
N MET A 164 21.83 -6.25 11.76
CA MET A 164 22.61 -7.46 11.50
C MET A 164 22.70 -8.34 12.75
N PRO A 165 22.15 -9.58 12.73
CA PRO A 165 21.41 -10.22 11.63
C PRO A 165 20.14 -9.49 11.24
N ALA A 166 19.74 -9.60 9.95
CA ALA A 166 18.60 -8.89 9.42
C ALA A 166 17.28 -9.52 9.88
N PRO A 167 16.42 -8.82 10.63
CA PRO A 167 15.09 -9.31 10.94
C PRO A 167 14.27 -9.48 9.67
N ARG A 168 13.48 -10.54 9.61
CA ARG A 168 12.63 -10.86 8.46
C ARG A 168 11.18 -10.56 8.79
N VAL A 169 10.50 -9.87 7.89
CA VAL A 169 9.07 -9.54 8.00
C VAL A 169 8.32 -10.05 6.78
N GLN A 170 7.10 -10.52 6.99
CA GLN A 170 6.20 -10.95 5.93
C GLN A 170 5.06 -9.94 5.85
N PRO A 171 5.10 -9.00 4.89
CA PRO A 171 4.09 -7.94 4.82
C PRO A 171 2.76 -8.46 4.26
N ILE A 172 1.65 -7.87 4.73
CA ILE A 172 0.32 -8.01 4.14
C ILE A 172 -0.37 -6.66 4.08
N HIS A 173 -0.99 -6.34 2.94
CA HIS A 173 -1.75 -5.10 2.83
C HIS A 173 -3.05 -5.19 3.64
N VAL A 174 -3.42 -4.11 4.31
CA VAL A 174 -4.62 -4.08 5.16
C VAL A 174 -5.92 -4.45 4.43
N ASP A 175 -6.04 -4.11 3.14
CA ASP A 175 -7.20 -4.48 2.34
C ASP A 175 -7.18 -5.97 1.95
N ASP A 176 -6.00 -6.56 1.72
CA ASP A 176 -5.88 -8.00 1.41
C ASP A 176 -6.18 -8.83 2.65
N LEU A 177 -5.76 -8.35 3.83
CA LEU A 177 -6.15 -8.97 5.10
C LEU A 177 -7.66 -8.89 5.33
N ALA A 178 -8.28 -7.72 5.08
CA ALA A 178 -9.73 -7.57 5.20
C ALA A 178 -10.48 -8.48 4.22
N GLU A 179 -9.97 -8.63 3.00
CA GLU A 179 -10.48 -9.56 2.00
C GLU A 179 -10.42 -11.02 2.48
N GLY A 180 -9.26 -11.44 3.01
CA GLY A 180 -9.07 -12.79 3.56
C GLY A 180 -10.02 -13.10 4.71
N LEU A 181 -10.18 -12.15 5.65
CA LEU A 181 -11.11 -12.27 6.78
C LEU A 181 -12.57 -12.40 6.31
N LEU A 182 -12.96 -11.61 5.32
CA LEU A 182 -14.32 -11.66 4.80
C LEU A 182 -14.60 -12.96 4.05
N ARG A 183 -13.67 -13.43 3.20
CA ARG A 183 -13.78 -14.74 2.53
C ARG A 183 -13.90 -15.88 3.53
N MET A 184 -13.14 -15.83 4.62
CA MET A 184 -13.23 -16.85 5.69
C MET A 184 -14.62 -16.85 6.33
N ALA A 185 -15.24 -15.68 6.52
CA ALA A 185 -16.59 -15.58 7.04
C ALA A 185 -17.65 -16.09 6.03
N GLU A 186 -17.48 -15.79 4.74
CA GLU A 186 -18.42 -16.13 3.66
C GLU A 186 -18.43 -17.63 3.31
N ARG A 187 -17.26 -18.28 3.32
CA ARG A 187 -17.10 -19.64 2.80
C ARG A 187 -17.38 -20.71 3.85
N SER A 188 -18.19 -21.70 3.52
CA SER A 188 -18.52 -22.83 4.38
C SER A 188 -17.48 -23.97 4.34
N ASP A 189 -16.65 -24.03 3.29
CA ASP A 189 -15.63 -25.05 3.08
C ASP A 189 -14.30 -24.77 3.81
N VAL A 190 -14.18 -23.62 4.48
CA VAL A 190 -13.00 -23.29 5.31
C VAL A 190 -13.14 -23.94 6.67
N VAL A 191 -12.25 -24.87 7.02
CA VAL A 191 -12.28 -25.58 8.29
C VAL A 191 -11.66 -24.78 9.43
N PRO A 192 -12.11 -24.99 10.70
CA PRO A 192 -11.50 -24.35 11.87
C PRO A 192 -10.04 -24.71 12.02
N ALA A 193 -9.16 -23.73 11.94
CA ALA A 193 -7.71 -23.89 12.07
C ALA A 193 -7.01 -22.53 12.25
N VAL A 194 -5.69 -22.56 12.35
CA VAL A 194 -4.84 -21.37 12.30
C VAL A 194 -4.45 -21.07 10.85
N TYR A 195 -4.79 -19.90 10.35
CA TYR A 195 -4.47 -19.41 9.02
C TYR A 195 -3.43 -18.29 9.09
N CYS A 196 -2.34 -18.44 8.38
CA CYS A 196 -1.27 -17.46 8.30
C CYS A 196 -1.44 -16.60 7.04
N LEU A 197 -1.78 -15.33 7.21
CA LEU A 197 -2.02 -14.41 6.10
C LEU A 197 -0.89 -13.38 5.99
N ALA A 198 0.05 -13.63 5.09
CA ALA A 198 1.19 -12.75 4.83
C ALA A 198 1.86 -13.11 3.50
N ALA A 199 2.77 -12.26 3.03
CA ALA A 199 3.58 -12.57 1.86
C ALA A 199 4.33 -13.91 2.05
N PRO A 200 4.31 -14.82 1.06
CA PRO A 200 5.01 -16.11 1.15
C PRO A 200 6.52 -15.93 1.35
N GLU A 201 7.10 -14.95 0.66
CA GLU A 201 8.51 -14.65 0.77
C GLU A 201 8.73 -13.52 1.78
N PRO A 202 9.50 -13.75 2.86
CA PRO A 202 9.84 -12.71 3.81
C PRO A 202 10.87 -11.75 3.21
N VAL A 203 10.70 -10.47 3.50
CA VAL A 203 11.67 -9.41 3.17
C VAL A 203 12.46 -8.99 4.41
N SER A 204 13.68 -8.46 4.24
CA SER A 204 14.39 -7.89 5.38
C SER A 204 13.66 -6.62 5.88
N PHE A 205 13.75 -6.35 7.18
CA PHE A 205 13.16 -5.14 7.74
C PHE A 205 13.72 -3.86 7.11
N ALA A 206 15.01 -3.84 6.82
CA ALA A 206 15.66 -2.74 6.11
C ALA A 206 15.08 -2.52 4.71
N GLN A 207 14.85 -3.62 3.97
CA GLN A 207 14.19 -3.57 2.66
C GLN A 207 12.76 -3.03 2.78
N PHE A 208 11.99 -3.49 3.79
CA PHE A 208 10.63 -2.99 4.04
C PHE A 208 10.63 -1.48 4.33
N LEU A 209 11.54 -0.98 5.18
CA LEU A 209 11.69 0.46 5.44
C LEU A 209 12.12 1.23 4.17
N GLY A 210 13.02 0.67 3.38
CA GLY A 210 13.44 1.24 2.10
C GLY A 210 12.28 1.37 1.11
N GLU A 211 11.42 0.35 1.03
CA GLU A 211 10.21 0.41 0.20
C GLU A 211 9.20 1.46 0.72
N ILE A 212 9.06 1.62 2.03
CA ILE A 212 8.27 2.74 2.61
C ILE A 212 8.85 4.08 2.17
N ALA A 213 10.17 4.26 2.25
CA ALA A 213 10.82 5.50 1.84
C ALA A 213 10.58 5.81 0.35
N GLN A 214 10.79 4.82 -0.53
CA GLN A 214 10.70 5.00 -1.96
C GLN A 214 9.25 5.08 -2.47
N SER A 215 8.41 4.13 -2.06
CA SER A 215 7.07 3.97 -2.62
C SER A 215 6.02 4.82 -1.90
N ARG A 216 6.12 5.00 -0.58
CA ARG A 216 5.17 5.82 0.20
C ARG A 216 5.57 7.29 0.30
N LEU A 217 6.84 7.54 0.62
CA LEU A 217 7.33 8.91 0.89
C LEU A 217 8.03 9.55 -0.31
N ARG A 218 8.37 8.74 -1.34
CA ARG A 218 9.12 9.18 -2.54
C ARG A 218 10.46 9.84 -2.21
N ARG A 219 11.11 9.32 -1.19
CA ARG A 219 12.42 9.78 -0.74
C ARG A 219 13.41 8.64 -0.82
N TRP A 220 14.58 8.92 -1.34
CA TRP A 220 15.70 8.01 -1.18
C TRP A 220 16.24 8.13 0.24
N ARG A 221 16.59 6.99 0.87
CA ARG A 221 17.21 6.91 2.19
C ARG A 221 18.38 5.95 2.13
N GLY A 222 19.51 6.36 2.67
CA GLY A 222 20.67 5.49 2.87
C GLY A 222 20.38 4.44 3.95
N LEU A 223 21.09 3.31 3.87
CA LEU A 223 21.04 2.26 4.89
C LEU A 223 22.34 2.29 5.70
N VAL A 224 22.25 2.21 7.02
CA VAL A 224 23.39 2.09 7.92
C VAL A 224 23.33 0.73 8.60
N PRO A 225 24.39 -0.11 8.48
CA PRO A 225 24.44 -1.38 9.16
C PRO A 225 24.51 -1.15 10.68
N VAL A 226 23.62 -1.82 11.40
CA VAL A 226 23.54 -1.75 12.88
C VAL A 226 23.63 -3.16 13.44
N PRO A 227 24.78 -3.58 14.00
CA PRO A 227 24.90 -4.87 14.66
C PRO A 227 23.97 -4.95 15.88
N VAL A 228 23.13 -5.98 15.95
CA VAL A 228 22.17 -6.18 17.04
C VAL A 228 22.89 -6.36 18.40
N VAL A 229 24.10 -6.91 18.36
CA VAL A 229 24.94 -7.04 19.56
C VAL A 229 25.17 -5.69 20.25
N LEU A 230 25.37 -4.61 19.49
CA LEU A 230 25.52 -3.27 20.06
C LEU A 230 24.24 -2.77 20.74
N ILE A 231 23.06 -3.11 20.19
CA ILE A 231 21.76 -2.77 20.80
C ILE A 231 21.59 -3.55 22.11
N ASN A 232 21.99 -4.81 22.15
CA ASN A 232 21.90 -5.65 23.34
C ASN A 232 22.91 -5.23 24.43
N ALA A 233 24.04 -4.65 24.02
CA ALA A 233 25.04 -4.10 24.96
C ALA A 233 24.59 -2.77 25.60
N LEU A 234 23.59 -2.08 25.03
CA LEU A 234 23.00 -0.90 25.65
C LEU A 234 22.25 -1.31 26.93
N GLY A 235 22.49 -0.60 28.03
CA GLY A 235 21.78 -0.83 29.30
C GLY A 235 20.25 -0.69 29.14
N GLU A 236 19.50 -1.38 29.98
CA GLU A 236 18.03 -1.47 29.92
C GLU A 236 17.36 -0.08 29.95
N THR A 237 17.85 0.82 30.77
CA THR A 237 17.41 2.22 30.87
C THR A 237 17.56 2.99 29.56
N LEU A 238 18.64 2.76 28.82
CA LEU A 238 18.86 3.44 27.54
C LEU A 238 18.01 2.84 26.45
N ARG A 239 17.84 1.52 26.42
CA ARG A 239 16.94 0.81 25.48
C ARG A 239 15.50 1.27 25.64
N THR A 240 15.02 1.41 26.87
CA THR A 240 13.66 1.88 27.17
C THR A 240 13.47 3.34 26.72
N ARG A 241 14.43 4.23 27.04
CA ARG A 241 14.41 5.63 26.57
C ARG A 241 14.39 5.77 25.06
N LEU A 242 15.10 4.90 24.35
CA LEU A 242 15.16 4.90 22.88
C LEU A 242 13.98 4.13 22.24
N GLY A 243 13.08 3.55 23.04
CA GLY A 243 11.95 2.75 22.54
C GLY A 243 12.35 1.44 21.85
N LEU A 244 13.58 0.97 22.06
CA LEU A 244 14.16 -0.23 21.44
C LEU A 244 13.54 -1.54 21.96
N GLU A 245 12.85 -1.49 23.08
CA GLU A 245 12.07 -2.62 23.62
C GLU A 245 11.04 -3.16 22.60
N ARG A 246 10.43 -2.26 21.83
CA ARG A 246 9.48 -2.64 20.79
C ARG A 246 10.13 -3.37 19.60
N LEU A 247 11.43 -3.25 19.45
CA LEU A 247 12.17 -3.95 18.41
C LEU A 247 12.48 -5.41 18.80
N ARG A 248 12.41 -5.74 20.09
CA ARG A 248 12.73 -7.09 20.58
C ARG A 248 11.86 -8.17 19.92
N SER A 249 10.57 -7.91 19.79
CA SER A 249 9.66 -8.82 19.09
C SER A 249 9.95 -8.94 17.59
N LEU A 250 10.57 -7.92 16.98
CA LEU A 250 10.92 -7.93 15.56
C LEU A 250 12.06 -8.92 15.25
N PHE A 251 13.03 -9.07 16.16
CA PHE A 251 14.17 -9.98 15.98
C PHE A 251 13.80 -11.45 16.18
N ASP A 252 12.64 -11.71 16.76
CA ASP A 252 12.18 -13.03 17.18
C ASP A 252 10.88 -13.45 16.47
N LEU A 253 10.62 -12.87 15.28
CA LEU A 253 9.46 -13.23 14.47
C LEU A 253 9.69 -14.56 13.75
N PRO A 254 8.84 -15.57 13.97
CA PRO A 254 8.90 -16.81 13.20
C PRO A 254 8.49 -16.55 11.75
N VAL A 255 9.15 -17.20 10.81
CA VAL A 255 8.69 -17.20 9.41
C VAL A 255 7.48 -18.13 9.31
N MET A 256 6.38 -17.62 8.76
CA MET A 256 5.13 -18.36 8.61
C MET A 256 5.04 -19.02 7.23
N ALA A 257 4.57 -20.26 7.18
CA ALA A 257 4.16 -20.92 5.93
C ALA A 257 2.77 -20.39 5.55
N THR A 258 2.69 -19.58 4.51
CA THR A 258 1.45 -18.85 4.16
C THR A 258 0.86 -19.26 2.81
N ALA A 259 1.64 -19.94 1.96
CA ALA A 259 1.24 -20.24 0.59
C ALA A 259 -0.01 -21.12 0.49
N SER A 260 -0.09 -22.18 1.33
CA SER A 260 -1.25 -23.07 1.41
C SER A 260 -2.52 -22.33 1.83
N ASP A 261 -2.41 -21.48 2.85
CA ASP A 261 -3.54 -20.76 3.42
C ASP A 261 -4.09 -19.70 2.46
N LEU A 262 -3.19 -18.99 1.76
CA LEU A 262 -3.55 -18.06 0.70
C LEU A 262 -4.25 -18.78 -0.45
N GLN A 263 -3.74 -19.92 -0.87
CA GLN A 263 -4.35 -20.74 -1.93
C GLN A 263 -5.73 -21.26 -1.51
N GLN A 264 -5.87 -21.77 -0.29
CA GLN A 264 -7.13 -22.27 0.24
C GLN A 264 -8.21 -21.17 0.27
N LEU A 265 -7.84 -19.95 0.64
CA LEU A 265 -8.74 -18.80 0.63
C LEU A 265 -8.90 -18.16 -0.78
N GLY A 266 -8.15 -18.65 -1.78
CA GLY A 266 -8.11 -18.03 -3.12
C GLY A 266 -7.64 -16.58 -3.08
N LEU A 267 -6.76 -16.23 -2.12
CA LEU A 267 -6.32 -14.86 -1.89
C LEU A 267 -5.01 -14.56 -2.60
N THR A 268 -5.05 -13.60 -3.53
CA THR A 268 -3.85 -13.08 -4.19
C THR A 268 -3.45 -11.76 -3.55
N LEU A 269 -2.25 -11.70 -2.99
CA LEU A 269 -1.75 -10.50 -2.35
C LEU A 269 -1.20 -9.50 -3.37
N ARG A 270 -1.46 -8.22 -3.12
CA ARG A 270 -0.86 -7.16 -3.94
C ARG A 270 0.63 -7.01 -3.68
N PRO A 271 1.43 -6.70 -4.71
CA PRO A 271 2.86 -6.42 -4.54
C PRO A 271 3.11 -5.30 -3.52
N LEU A 272 4.15 -5.46 -2.69
CA LEU A 272 4.49 -4.52 -1.61
C LEU A 272 4.57 -3.05 -2.09
N ARG A 273 5.23 -2.82 -3.23
CA ARG A 273 5.38 -1.47 -3.81
C ARG A 273 4.05 -0.83 -4.17
N ALA A 274 3.16 -1.60 -4.79
CA ALA A 274 1.84 -1.13 -5.17
C ALA A 274 0.98 -0.80 -3.94
N GLY A 275 1.00 -1.66 -2.93
CA GLY A 275 0.25 -1.48 -1.69
C GLY A 275 0.75 -0.32 -0.82
N LEU A 276 2.03 0.01 -0.85
CA LEU A 276 2.59 1.15 -0.11
C LEU A 276 2.19 2.51 -0.67
N HIS A 277 1.68 2.56 -1.88
CA HIS A 277 1.35 3.82 -2.52
C HIS A 277 0.20 4.57 -1.81
N PRO A 278 0.30 5.91 -1.60
CA PRO A 278 -0.65 6.66 -0.75
C PRO A 278 -2.08 6.69 -1.24
N SER A 279 -2.32 6.56 -2.54
CA SER A 279 -3.65 6.74 -3.12
C SER A 279 -4.50 5.47 -3.13
N GLY A 280 -3.93 4.29 -2.82
CA GLY A 280 -4.65 3.02 -3.00
C GLY A 280 -5.13 2.78 -4.44
N ASN A 281 -5.10 3.83 -5.26
CA ASN A 281 -5.46 3.87 -6.66
C ASN A 281 -4.22 4.36 -7.43
N ASP A 282 -3.24 3.47 -7.55
CA ASP A 282 -1.96 3.74 -8.21
C ASP A 282 -2.17 4.15 -9.68
N ARG A 283 -3.23 3.63 -10.30
CA ARG A 283 -3.57 3.87 -11.71
C ARG A 283 -3.68 5.35 -12.05
N ARG A 284 -4.56 6.08 -11.36
CA ARG A 284 -4.80 7.51 -11.66
C ARG A 284 -3.57 8.37 -11.45
N ARG A 285 -2.76 8.03 -10.46
CA ARG A 285 -1.54 8.79 -10.17
C ARG A 285 -0.42 8.47 -11.16
N CYS A 286 -0.29 7.22 -11.59
CA CYS A 286 0.62 6.86 -12.68
C CYS A 286 0.24 7.62 -13.96
N VAL A 287 -1.05 7.64 -14.31
CA VAL A 287 -1.56 8.42 -15.45
C VAL A 287 -1.32 9.92 -15.29
N LEU A 288 -1.49 10.48 -14.09
CA LEU A 288 -1.17 11.89 -13.80
C LEU A 288 0.32 12.20 -14.03
N GLN A 289 1.22 11.30 -13.63
CA GLN A 289 2.66 11.50 -13.79
C GLN A 289 3.10 11.36 -15.24
N GLU A 290 2.60 10.34 -15.93
CA GLU A 290 2.84 10.18 -17.37
C GLU A 290 2.27 11.35 -18.15
N GLY A 291 1.03 11.78 -17.85
CA GLY A 291 0.41 12.91 -18.48
C GLY A 291 1.17 14.23 -18.24
N ALA A 292 1.68 14.42 -17.03
CA ALA A 292 2.53 15.58 -16.73
C ALA A 292 3.82 15.55 -17.57
N ALA A 293 4.47 14.40 -17.70
CA ALA A 293 5.68 14.25 -18.50
C ALA A 293 5.41 14.46 -20.00
N LEU A 294 4.38 13.81 -20.56
CA LEU A 294 4.00 13.95 -21.97
C LEU A 294 3.60 15.38 -22.32
N LEU A 295 2.74 16.00 -21.51
CA LEU A 295 2.34 17.40 -21.72
C LEU A 295 3.52 18.37 -21.55
N THR A 296 4.45 18.11 -20.62
CA THR A 296 5.67 18.94 -20.48
C THR A 296 6.57 18.77 -21.70
N TYR A 297 6.68 17.55 -22.24
CA TYR A 297 7.43 17.29 -23.45
C TYR A 297 6.87 18.06 -24.65
N VAL A 298 5.56 18.06 -24.82
CA VAL A 298 4.87 18.76 -25.93
C VAL A 298 4.90 20.28 -25.75
N LEU A 299 4.53 20.78 -24.57
CA LEU A 299 4.45 22.21 -24.29
C LEU A 299 5.81 22.87 -24.02
N LYS A 300 6.86 22.07 -23.70
CA LYS A 300 8.17 22.51 -23.20
C LYS A 300 8.12 23.32 -21.89
N VAL A 301 6.96 23.37 -21.26
CA VAL A 301 6.71 23.97 -19.94
C VAL A 301 5.80 23.05 -19.15
N ALA A 302 5.80 23.19 -17.82
CA ALA A 302 4.92 22.39 -16.96
C ALA A 302 3.43 22.66 -17.28
N PRO A 303 2.60 21.61 -17.47
CA PRO A 303 1.19 21.78 -17.83
C PRO A 303 0.39 22.36 -16.66
N GLY A 304 -0.58 23.19 -16.96
CA GLY A 304 -1.56 23.66 -15.99
C GLY A 304 -2.45 22.52 -15.49
N SER A 305 -2.93 22.65 -14.25
CA SER A 305 -3.75 21.59 -13.59
C SER A 305 -5.04 21.23 -14.36
N VAL A 306 -5.58 22.16 -15.13
CA VAL A 306 -6.79 21.94 -15.94
C VAL A 306 -6.51 20.99 -17.10
N VAL A 307 -5.45 21.25 -17.85
CA VAL A 307 -5.04 20.44 -19.02
C VAL A 307 -4.68 19.04 -18.56
N LEU A 308 -3.92 18.93 -17.46
CA LEU A 308 -3.54 17.65 -16.89
C LEU A 308 -4.77 16.83 -16.45
N ARG A 309 -5.77 17.46 -15.81
CA ARG A 309 -7.02 16.77 -15.46
C ARG A 309 -7.83 16.34 -16.67
N ARG A 310 -7.83 17.12 -17.76
CA ARG A 310 -8.47 16.72 -19.03
C ARG A 310 -7.79 15.51 -19.63
N TYR A 311 -6.47 15.50 -19.68
CA TYR A 311 -5.70 14.35 -20.14
C TYR A 311 -6.04 13.08 -19.36
N VAL A 312 -6.02 13.16 -18.02
CA VAL A 312 -6.34 12.00 -17.17
C VAL A 312 -7.75 11.46 -17.45
N ARG A 313 -8.75 12.34 -17.62
CA ARG A 313 -10.13 11.92 -17.95
C ARG A 313 -10.19 11.20 -19.30
N VAL A 314 -9.47 11.67 -20.31
CA VAL A 314 -9.40 10.99 -21.62
C VAL A 314 -8.83 9.59 -21.46
N ILE A 315 -7.74 9.44 -20.69
CA ILE A 315 -7.14 8.13 -20.45
C ILE A 315 -8.07 7.22 -19.62
N GLU A 316 -8.76 7.76 -18.61
CA GLU A 316 -9.74 7.00 -17.81
C GLU A 316 -10.89 6.49 -18.67
N GLN A 317 -11.42 7.30 -19.58
CA GLN A 317 -12.55 6.96 -20.44
C GLN A 317 -12.17 6.03 -21.60
N MET A 318 -11.06 6.29 -22.26
CA MET A 318 -10.69 5.59 -23.50
C MET A 318 -9.76 4.41 -23.30
N ARG A 319 -9.02 4.36 -22.20
CA ARG A 319 -7.99 3.33 -21.91
C ARG A 319 -8.11 2.74 -20.50
N GLY A 320 -9.26 2.85 -19.85
CA GLY A 320 -9.54 2.27 -18.55
C GLY A 320 -8.63 2.80 -17.42
N GLY A 321 -7.97 3.95 -17.63
CA GLY A 321 -7.09 4.57 -16.63
C GLY A 321 -5.79 3.80 -16.36
N LEU A 322 -5.36 2.94 -17.29
CA LEU A 322 -4.09 2.22 -17.18
C LEU A 322 -2.95 3.11 -17.67
N ALA A 323 -1.84 3.14 -16.92
CA ALA A 323 -0.62 3.80 -17.34
C ALA A 323 0.18 2.93 -18.33
N VAL A 324 0.99 3.54 -19.20
CA VAL A 324 1.90 2.80 -20.09
C VAL A 324 3.05 2.14 -19.31
N GLY A 325 3.37 2.72 -18.14
CA GLY A 325 4.48 2.24 -17.30
C GLY A 325 5.83 2.79 -17.72
N LEU A 326 5.88 4.07 -18.11
CA LEU A 326 7.14 4.73 -18.48
C LEU A 326 8.16 4.67 -17.33
N PRO A 327 9.45 4.34 -17.63
CA PRO A 327 10.51 4.41 -16.66
C PRO A 327 10.62 5.79 -16.00
N ARG A 328 10.92 5.81 -14.69
CA ARG A 328 11.01 7.07 -13.90
C ARG A 328 11.95 8.11 -14.50
N PHE A 329 13.01 7.66 -15.17
CA PHE A 329 13.94 8.54 -15.86
C PHE A 329 13.22 9.44 -16.86
N PHE A 330 12.39 8.88 -17.75
CA PHE A 330 11.64 9.63 -18.76
C PHE A 330 10.57 10.54 -18.14
N MET A 331 10.00 10.15 -17.03
CA MET A 331 9.03 10.99 -16.29
C MET A 331 9.69 12.17 -15.60
N ASN A 332 10.92 11.99 -15.08
CA ASN A 332 11.67 13.06 -14.41
C ASN A 332 12.36 14.02 -15.40
N TYR A 333 12.70 13.52 -16.59
CA TYR A 333 13.35 14.27 -17.67
C TYR A 333 12.52 14.20 -18.95
N PRO A 334 11.36 14.92 -19.03
CA PRO A 334 10.41 14.78 -20.13
C PRO A 334 11.01 15.02 -21.52
N MET A 335 12.05 15.84 -21.64
CA MET A 335 12.72 16.08 -22.93
C MET A 335 13.35 14.81 -23.52
N THR A 336 13.67 13.80 -22.69
CA THR A 336 14.21 12.53 -23.15
C THR A 336 13.15 11.61 -23.76
N LEU A 337 11.85 11.96 -23.68
CA LEU A 337 10.79 11.23 -24.35
C LEU A 337 10.96 11.17 -25.86
N SER A 338 11.69 12.12 -26.46
CA SER A 338 12.10 12.08 -27.88
C SER A 338 12.85 10.79 -28.24
N LEU A 339 13.53 10.15 -27.29
CA LEU A 339 14.21 8.86 -27.50
C LEU A 339 13.24 7.69 -27.66
N LEU A 340 12.00 7.82 -27.17
CA LEU A 340 10.95 6.82 -27.24
C LEU A 340 10.04 6.99 -28.46
N ASP A 341 10.06 8.17 -29.08
CA ASP A 341 9.19 8.55 -30.20
C ASP A 341 9.49 7.82 -31.52
N VAL A 342 10.38 6.86 -31.53
CA VAL A 342 10.67 6.01 -32.70
C VAL A 342 10.92 4.58 -32.29
N SER A 343 10.10 3.66 -32.79
CA SER A 343 10.27 2.21 -32.96
C SER A 343 11.27 1.44 -32.04
N ALA A 344 11.70 2.04 -30.93
CA ALA A 344 12.62 1.44 -29.95
C ALA A 344 11.93 0.41 -29.03
N TRP A 345 10.61 0.33 -29.07
CA TRP A 345 9.82 -0.56 -28.25
C TRP A 345 9.97 -2.01 -28.73
N ALA A 346 10.42 -2.87 -27.83
CA ALA A 346 10.46 -4.31 -28.09
C ALA A 346 9.04 -4.92 -28.21
N ASP A 347 8.08 -4.29 -27.56
CA ASP A 347 6.67 -4.64 -27.64
C ASP A 347 5.93 -3.60 -28.48
N LYS A 348 5.47 -4.02 -29.66
CA LYS A 348 4.75 -3.15 -30.61
C LYS A 348 3.45 -2.61 -30.03
N THR A 349 2.77 -3.36 -29.15
CA THR A 349 1.51 -2.92 -28.53
C THR A 349 1.73 -1.76 -27.57
N VAL A 350 2.77 -1.82 -26.76
CA VAL A 350 3.18 -0.75 -25.83
C VAL A 350 3.65 0.48 -26.62
N GLY A 351 4.39 0.27 -27.71
CA GLY A 351 4.84 1.37 -28.59
C GLY A 351 3.67 2.09 -29.26
N THR A 352 2.67 1.35 -29.73
CA THR A 352 1.45 1.93 -30.31
C THR A 352 0.65 2.71 -29.27
N GLU A 353 0.54 2.20 -28.05
CA GLU A 353 -0.14 2.88 -26.95
C GLU A 353 0.61 4.16 -26.53
N PHE A 354 1.94 4.14 -26.48
CA PHE A 354 2.74 5.32 -26.22
C PHE A 354 2.52 6.42 -27.28
N SER A 355 2.59 6.06 -28.55
CA SER A 355 2.35 7.01 -29.67
C SER A 355 0.95 7.62 -29.58
N TRP A 356 -0.08 6.80 -29.34
CA TRP A 356 -1.45 7.29 -29.17
C TRP A 356 -1.56 8.28 -27.99
N ARG A 357 -0.87 8.05 -26.88
CA ARG A 357 -0.87 8.96 -25.72
C ARG A 357 -0.13 10.24 -25.97
N LEU A 358 0.93 10.18 -26.75
CA LEU A 358 1.66 11.35 -27.19
C LEU A 358 0.79 12.23 -28.11
N ASP A 359 0.07 11.59 -29.05
CA ASP A 359 -0.88 12.29 -29.92
C ASP A 359 -2.03 12.93 -29.12
N ALA A 360 -2.61 12.21 -28.17
CA ALA A 360 -3.63 12.74 -27.27
C ALA A 360 -3.11 13.93 -26.42
N ALA A 361 -1.87 13.87 -25.96
CA ALA A 361 -1.24 14.98 -25.24
C ALA A 361 -1.01 16.17 -26.16
N THR A 362 -0.62 15.95 -27.42
CA THR A 362 -0.40 16.98 -28.43
C THR A 362 -1.71 17.70 -28.76
N LEU A 363 -2.78 16.97 -29.07
CA LEU A 363 -4.10 17.54 -29.35
C LEU A 363 -4.64 18.38 -28.18
N LEU A 364 -4.48 17.88 -26.94
CA LEU A 364 -4.91 18.61 -25.76
C LEU A 364 -4.04 19.87 -25.51
N ALA A 365 -2.76 19.80 -25.84
CA ALA A 365 -1.85 20.93 -25.74
C ALA A 365 -2.19 22.02 -26.75
N GLU A 366 -2.47 21.66 -28.02
CA GLU A 366 -2.87 22.57 -29.08
C GLU A 366 -4.17 23.32 -28.74
N ALA A 367 -5.10 22.67 -28.05
CA ALA A 367 -6.35 23.28 -27.57
C ALA A 367 -6.16 24.25 -26.39
N THR A 368 -4.92 24.51 -25.96
CA THR A 368 -4.62 25.48 -24.91
C THR A 368 -4.07 26.78 -25.50
N PRO A 369 -4.28 27.98 -24.86
CA PRO A 369 -3.70 29.21 -25.35
C PRO A 369 -2.18 29.14 -25.55
N LEU A 370 -1.46 28.53 -24.59
CA LEU A 370 -0.01 28.31 -24.68
C LEU A 370 0.39 27.41 -25.87
N GLY A 371 -0.41 26.38 -26.14
CA GLY A 371 -0.19 25.48 -27.28
C GLY A 371 -0.54 26.18 -28.59
N ALA A 372 -1.66 26.88 -28.63
CA ALA A 372 -2.06 27.67 -29.81
C ALA A 372 -0.99 28.71 -30.20
N ASP A 373 -0.46 29.43 -29.22
CA ASP A 373 0.64 30.37 -29.45
C ASP A 373 1.91 29.69 -29.99
N ARG A 374 2.20 28.50 -29.49
CA ARG A 374 3.39 27.75 -29.86
C ARG A 374 3.27 27.08 -31.23
N PHE A 375 2.13 26.42 -31.51
CA PHE A 375 1.94 25.61 -32.72
C PHE A 375 1.37 26.38 -33.88
N LEU A 376 0.54 27.40 -33.61
CA LEU A 376 -0.13 28.19 -34.65
C LEU A 376 0.52 29.55 -34.88
N GLY A 377 1.53 29.91 -34.07
CA GLY A 377 2.23 31.20 -34.22
C GLY A 377 1.34 32.43 -33.99
N VAL A 378 0.24 32.27 -33.23
CA VAL A 378 -0.76 33.35 -33.03
C VAL A 378 -0.28 34.44 -32.06
N GLY A 379 0.81 34.19 -31.32
CA GLY A 379 1.37 35.15 -30.37
C GLY A 379 2.15 36.29 -31.07
N LYS A 380 1.50 37.42 -31.27
CA LYS A 380 2.10 38.60 -31.87
C LYS A 380 3.38 39.16 -31.19
N GLU A 381 3.70 38.69 -29.98
CA GLU A 381 4.92 39.09 -29.27
C GLU A 381 6.18 38.36 -29.76
N LEU A 382 6.07 37.14 -30.28
CA LEU A 382 7.22 36.37 -30.76
C LEU A 382 7.74 36.89 -32.11
N GLU A 383 6.86 37.37 -32.98
CA GLU A 383 7.25 37.96 -34.26
C GLU A 383 7.96 39.32 -34.10
N ARG A 384 7.67 40.07 -33.05
CA ARG A 384 8.23 41.40 -32.84
C ARG A 384 9.67 41.42 -32.32
N GLN A 385 10.14 40.32 -31.77
CA GLN A 385 11.49 40.21 -31.16
C GLN A 385 12.54 39.54 -32.04
N ARG A 386 12.14 38.89 -33.15
CA ARG A 386 13.09 38.17 -34.01
C ARG A 386 13.18 38.81 -35.36
N GLY A 387 14.17 39.71 -35.52
CA GLY A 387 14.60 40.11 -36.86
C GLY A 387 15.11 38.92 -37.70
N ALA A 388 15.31 39.13 -39.03
CA ALA A 388 15.74 38.08 -39.96
C ALA A 388 16.96 37.26 -39.45
N LEU A 389 17.92 37.87 -38.78
CA LEU A 389 19.08 37.23 -38.14
C LEU A 389 18.68 36.34 -36.95
N GLY A 390 17.74 36.77 -36.14
CA GLY A 390 17.24 35.97 -35.00
C GLY A 390 16.45 34.73 -35.44
N SER A 391 15.69 34.85 -36.53
CA SER A 391 14.98 33.73 -37.14
C SER A 391 15.94 32.72 -37.78
N LEU A 392 16.98 33.18 -38.45
CA LEU A 392 18.03 32.36 -39.01
C LEU A 392 18.79 31.58 -37.91
N MET A 393 19.18 32.26 -36.82
CA MET A 393 19.81 31.61 -35.66
C MET A 393 18.89 30.58 -34.99
N ALA A 394 17.62 30.86 -34.85
CA ALA A 394 16.66 29.92 -34.28
C ALA A 394 16.51 28.67 -35.15
N MET A 395 16.45 28.86 -36.49
CA MET A 395 16.39 27.75 -37.45
C MET A 395 17.67 26.89 -37.43
N THR A 396 18.85 27.54 -37.40
CA THR A 396 20.14 26.86 -37.32
C THR A 396 20.25 26.06 -36.04
N ASN A 397 19.85 26.63 -34.90
CA ASN A 397 19.84 25.91 -33.60
C ASN A 397 18.84 24.76 -33.60
N ALA A 398 17.69 24.88 -34.21
CA ALA A 398 16.70 23.82 -34.34
C ALA A 398 17.24 22.65 -35.20
N VAL A 399 17.87 22.97 -36.34
CA VAL A 399 18.48 21.96 -37.20
C VAL A 399 19.68 21.29 -36.51
N ALA A 400 20.56 22.03 -35.87
CA ALA A 400 21.69 21.54 -35.11
C ALA A 400 21.22 20.62 -33.95
N GLY A 401 20.17 21.03 -33.24
CA GLY A 401 19.51 20.25 -32.19
C GLY A 401 18.96 18.95 -32.71
N GLU A 402 18.28 18.96 -33.86
CA GLU A 402 17.72 17.74 -34.48
C GLU A 402 18.81 16.77 -34.92
N VAL A 403 19.87 17.27 -35.55
CA VAL A 403 21.03 16.43 -35.95
C VAL A 403 21.70 15.84 -34.73
N LEU A 404 21.93 16.63 -33.68
CA LEU A 404 22.52 16.14 -32.43
C LEU A 404 21.65 15.06 -31.79
N TRP A 405 20.33 15.25 -31.75
CA TRP A 405 19.40 14.27 -31.22
C TRP A 405 19.37 12.98 -32.04
N ARG A 406 19.46 13.04 -33.38
CA ARG A 406 19.56 11.86 -34.23
C ARG A 406 20.82 11.06 -33.97
N LEU A 407 21.96 11.72 -33.77
CA LEU A 407 23.23 11.08 -33.43
C LEU A 407 23.18 10.47 -32.01
N LEU A 408 22.73 11.23 -31.01
CA LEU A 408 22.57 10.75 -29.63
C LEU A 408 21.63 9.56 -29.54
N ARG A 409 20.56 9.54 -30.34
CA ARG A 409 19.60 8.44 -30.42
C ARG A 409 20.26 7.14 -30.81
N VAL A 410 21.11 7.12 -31.84
CA VAL A 410 21.82 5.90 -32.28
C VAL A 410 22.71 5.36 -31.15
N LEU A 411 23.42 6.23 -30.43
CA LEU A 411 24.29 5.88 -29.32
C LEU A 411 23.52 5.40 -28.08
N LEU A 412 22.38 6.01 -27.78
CA LEU A 412 21.62 5.72 -26.57
C LEU A 412 20.58 4.61 -26.76
N LEU A 413 20.26 4.20 -28.00
CA LEU A 413 19.26 3.19 -28.30
C LEU A 413 19.46 1.86 -27.55
N PRO A 414 20.67 1.31 -27.39
CA PRO A 414 20.90 0.09 -26.62
C PRO A 414 20.53 0.24 -25.14
N LEU A 415 20.90 1.39 -24.54
CA LEU A 415 20.58 1.70 -23.14
C LEU A 415 19.09 1.89 -22.92
N VAL A 416 18.40 2.56 -23.85
CA VAL A 416 16.95 2.75 -23.82
C VAL A 416 16.23 1.39 -23.93
N ARG A 417 16.67 0.50 -24.83
CA ARG A 417 16.12 -0.85 -24.94
C ARG A 417 16.31 -1.67 -23.67
N LEU A 418 17.47 -1.55 -23.01
CA LEU A 418 17.75 -2.21 -21.74
C LEU A 418 16.86 -1.67 -20.61
N ALA A 419 16.63 -0.37 -20.56
CA ALA A 419 15.74 0.28 -19.60
C ALA A 419 14.27 -0.15 -19.79
N LEU A 420 13.83 -0.26 -21.06
CA LEU A 420 12.47 -0.71 -21.41
C LEU A 420 12.27 -2.22 -21.19
N ALA A 421 13.30 -3.05 -21.40
CA ALA A 421 13.23 -4.49 -21.16
C ALA A 421 13.01 -4.81 -19.66
N ARG A 422 13.50 -3.96 -18.75
CA ARG A 422 13.30 -4.10 -17.29
C ARG A 422 11.89 -3.72 -16.83
N THR A 423 11.08 -3.07 -17.66
CA THR A 423 9.69 -2.69 -17.33
C THR A 423 8.68 -3.79 -17.63
N LYS A 424 9.04 -4.86 -18.31
CA LYS A 424 8.17 -6.01 -18.65
C LYS A 424 7.69 -6.86 -17.47
N GLY A 425 8.08 -6.55 -16.24
CA GLY A 425 7.71 -7.31 -15.02
C GLY A 425 6.61 -6.67 -14.16
N VAL A 426 5.88 -5.67 -14.64
CA VAL A 426 4.85 -4.95 -13.87
C VAL A 426 3.54 -4.83 -14.68
N ALA A 427 3.11 -5.93 -15.28
CA ALA A 427 1.76 -6.05 -15.83
C ALA A 427 0.93 -7.00 -14.96
#